data_51e72e301543d8079785ff48e8d8830e
#
_entry.id   51e72e301543d8079785ff48e8d8830e
#
_cell.length_a   1.000
_cell.length_b   1.000
_cell.length_c   1.000
_cell.angle_alpha   90.00
_cell.angle_beta   90.00
_cell.angle_gamma   90.00
#
_symmetry.space_group_name_H-M   'P 1'
#
loop_
_entity.id
_entity.type
_entity.pdbx_description
1 polymer ?
#
loop_
_entity_poly.entity_id
_entity_poly.type
_entity_poly.pdbx_seq_one_letter_code
_entity_poly.pdbx_strand_id
1 'polypeptide(L)'
;MSDNELKKIRLQKAESMMKSSNVPKEIINVQSMEEFDNLSKDFPEKVIAIDFWAEWCGPCSTFKTIFEKLTSEYGGEFIFVKVNVDEVGSIAQRYGISGIPTTLFLRGGNVVHKAVGAYPYEHMKKILEKLKSFNK
;
A
#
# COMPACT_ATOMS: atom_id res chain seq x y z
N MET A 1 -16.95 33.66 13.03
CA MET A 1 -16.05 33.09 12.01
C MET A 1 -15.99 34.00 10.81
N SER A 2 -14.76 34.27 10.35
CA SER A 2 -14.59 35.06 9.11
C SER A 2 -14.90 34.18 7.89
N ASP A 3 -15.20 34.83 6.76
CA ASP A 3 -15.45 34.12 5.50
C ASP A 3 -14.26 33.26 5.07
N ASN A 4 -13.03 33.74 5.36
CA ASN A 4 -11.78 33.00 5.04
C ASN A 4 -11.66 31.72 5.87
N GLU A 5 -12.04 31.78 7.13
CA GLU A 5 -12.02 30.60 8.01
C GLU A 5 -13.05 29.56 7.57
N LEU A 6 -14.25 30.00 7.19
CA LEU A 6 -15.29 29.12 6.67
C LEU A 6 -14.84 28.44 5.39
N LYS A 7 -14.22 29.17 4.47
CA LYS A 7 -13.66 28.60 3.23
C LYS A 7 -12.59 27.56 3.53
N LYS A 8 -11.72 27.87 4.47
CA LYS A 8 -10.63 26.96 4.86
C LYS A 8 -11.17 25.65 5.44
N ILE A 9 -12.17 25.73 6.30
CA ILE A 9 -12.83 24.57 6.89
C ILE A 9 -13.53 23.74 5.80
N ARG A 10 -14.22 24.40 4.87
CA ARG A 10 -14.89 23.71 3.76
C ARG A 10 -13.92 23.01 2.84
N LEU A 11 -12.78 23.63 2.54
CA LEU A 11 -11.74 23.06 1.72
C LEU A 11 -11.11 21.84 2.40
N GLN A 12 -10.79 21.95 3.68
CA GLN A 12 -10.25 20.83 4.46
C GLN A 12 -11.21 19.67 4.52
N LYS A 13 -12.50 19.95 4.71
CA LYS A 13 -13.54 18.93 4.75
C LYS A 13 -13.72 18.26 3.39
N ALA A 14 -13.69 19.04 2.31
CA ALA A 14 -13.78 18.53 0.96
C ALA A 14 -12.57 17.66 0.61
N GLU A 15 -11.36 18.10 0.97
CA GLU A 15 -10.14 17.31 0.78
C GLU A 15 -10.20 16.00 1.55
N SER A 16 -10.66 16.04 2.79
CA SER A 16 -10.81 14.84 3.62
C SER A 16 -11.82 13.87 3.02
N MET A 17 -12.94 14.37 2.52
CA MET A 17 -13.94 13.55 1.84
C MET A 17 -13.42 12.98 0.53
N MET A 18 -12.65 13.75 -0.22
CA MET A 18 -12.03 13.29 -1.46
C MET A 18 -11.00 12.20 -1.18
N LYS A 19 -10.20 12.33 -0.13
CA LYS A 19 -9.24 11.30 0.27
C LYS A 19 -9.93 10.02 0.68
N SER A 20 -11.02 10.09 1.45
CA SER A 20 -11.75 8.90 1.91
C SER A 20 -12.53 8.23 0.79
N SER A 21 -12.99 8.98 -0.22
CA SER A 21 -13.73 8.44 -1.37
C SER A 21 -12.80 8.10 -2.55
N ASN A 22 -11.58 8.65 -2.58
CA ASN A 22 -10.64 8.53 -3.68
C ASN A 22 -9.42 7.71 -3.29
N VAL A 23 -9.67 6.45 -2.92
CA VAL A 23 -8.60 5.49 -2.62
C VAL A 23 -7.84 5.20 -3.90
N PRO A 24 -6.50 5.24 -3.90
CA PRO A 24 -5.72 4.95 -5.10
C PRO A 24 -6.04 3.58 -5.68
N LYS A 25 -6.24 3.54 -6.99
CA LYS A 25 -6.56 2.30 -7.72
C LYS A 25 -5.36 1.69 -8.40
N GLU A 26 -4.29 2.47 -8.57
CA GLU A 26 -3.07 2.05 -9.25
C GLU A 26 -1.92 1.88 -8.26
N ILE A 27 -0.88 1.17 -8.68
CA ILE A 27 0.30 0.95 -7.86
C ILE A 27 1.01 2.29 -7.59
N ILE A 28 1.35 2.50 -6.32
CA ILE A 28 2.13 3.66 -5.89
C ILE A 28 3.57 3.19 -5.69
N ASN A 29 4.51 3.77 -6.45
CA ASN A 29 5.93 3.52 -6.27
C ASN A 29 6.46 4.52 -5.24
N VAL A 30 6.70 4.05 -4.02
CA VAL A 30 7.16 4.89 -2.93
C VAL A 30 8.65 5.17 -3.05
N GLN A 31 9.04 6.43 -2.94
CA GLN A 31 10.41 6.88 -3.11
C GLN A 31 11.03 7.44 -1.83
N SER A 32 10.29 7.53 -0.74
CA SER A 32 10.80 8.02 0.54
C SER A 32 10.01 7.46 1.71
N MET A 33 10.63 7.47 2.89
CA MET A 33 9.99 7.08 4.14
C MET A 33 8.80 8.00 4.47
N GLU A 34 8.93 9.29 4.20
CA GLU A 34 7.87 10.27 4.42
C GLU A 34 6.63 9.96 3.58
N GLU A 35 6.83 9.69 2.30
CA GLU A 35 5.75 9.31 1.39
C GLU A 35 5.05 8.04 1.87
N PHE A 36 5.84 7.07 2.33
CA PHE A 36 5.32 5.82 2.88
C PHE A 36 4.46 6.05 4.13
N ASP A 37 4.98 6.84 5.08
CA ASP A 37 4.27 7.12 6.32
C ASP A 37 2.98 7.90 6.08
N ASN A 38 2.97 8.78 5.09
CA ASN A 38 1.78 9.56 4.74
C ASN A 38 0.63 8.67 4.25
N LEU A 39 0.92 7.55 3.60
CA LEU A 39 -0.13 6.63 3.16
C LEU A 39 -0.93 6.07 4.32
N SER A 40 -0.26 5.66 5.39
CA SER A 40 -0.95 5.17 6.59
C SER A 40 -1.74 6.25 7.30
N LYS A 41 -1.26 7.49 7.26
CA LYS A 41 -1.95 8.64 7.85
C LYS A 41 -3.18 9.04 7.03
N ASP A 42 -3.06 8.99 5.70
CA ASP A 42 -4.14 9.39 4.79
C ASP A 42 -5.23 8.33 4.70
N PHE A 43 -4.87 7.05 4.83
CA PHE A 43 -5.79 5.92 4.69
C PHE A 43 -5.68 4.95 5.88
N PRO A 44 -6.00 5.41 7.10
CA PRO A 44 -5.78 4.60 8.31
C PRO A 44 -6.67 3.36 8.41
N GLU A 45 -7.76 3.31 7.65
CA GLU A 45 -8.72 2.21 7.70
C GLU A 45 -8.61 1.24 6.52
N LYS A 46 -7.69 1.50 5.59
CA LYS A 46 -7.47 0.63 4.44
C LYS A 46 -6.22 -0.23 4.62
N VAL A 47 -6.31 -1.47 4.15
CA VAL A 47 -5.14 -2.34 4.11
C VAL A 47 -4.26 -1.90 2.94
N ILE A 48 -2.97 -1.72 3.24
CA ILE A 48 -1.95 -1.37 2.25
C ILE A 48 -1.13 -2.63 1.98
N ALA A 49 -1.09 -3.07 0.73
CA ALA A 49 -0.29 -4.21 0.30
C ALA A 49 1.01 -3.67 -0.32
N ILE A 50 2.14 -4.04 0.25
CA ILE A 50 3.45 -3.50 -0.12
C ILE A 50 4.32 -4.61 -0.70
N ASP A 51 4.72 -4.47 -1.96
CA ASP A 51 5.66 -5.38 -2.63
C ASP A 51 7.08 -4.83 -2.49
N PHE A 52 7.91 -5.52 -1.69
CA PHE A 52 9.34 -5.22 -1.57
C PHE A 52 10.07 -5.98 -2.66
N TRP A 53 10.78 -5.26 -3.52
CA TRP A 53 11.40 -5.83 -4.72
C TRP A 53 12.73 -5.17 -5.06
N ALA A 54 13.45 -5.74 -6.01
CA ALA A 54 14.65 -5.15 -6.60
C ALA A 54 14.78 -5.60 -8.05
N GLU A 55 15.49 -4.82 -8.86
CA GLU A 55 15.65 -5.11 -10.28
C GLU A 55 16.46 -6.40 -10.56
N TRP A 56 17.43 -6.68 -9.69
CA TRP A 56 18.28 -7.89 -9.84
C TRP A 56 17.58 -9.17 -9.39
N CYS A 57 16.38 -9.08 -8.86
CA CYS A 57 15.64 -10.20 -8.29
C CYS A 57 14.79 -10.89 -9.36
N GLY A 58 15.15 -12.11 -9.77
CA GLY A 58 14.41 -12.88 -10.76
C GLY A 58 12.96 -13.18 -10.37
N PRO A 59 12.72 -13.72 -9.16
CA PRO A 59 11.36 -14.00 -8.67
C PRO A 59 10.50 -12.76 -8.57
N CYS A 60 11.08 -11.58 -8.30
CA CYS A 60 10.36 -10.31 -8.26
C CYS A 60 9.79 -9.97 -9.64
N SER A 61 10.54 -10.26 -10.68
CA SER A 61 10.14 -10.03 -12.07
C SER A 61 8.89 -10.86 -12.43
N THR A 62 8.86 -12.11 -12.01
CA THR A 62 7.69 -12.99 -12.19
C THR A 62 6.51 -12.48 -11.37
N PHE A 63 6.74 -12.08 -10.14
CA PHE A 63 5.70 -11.60 -9.23
C PHE A 63 5.10 -10.26 -9.68
N LYS A 64 5.84 -9.47 -10.42
CA LYS A 64 5.39 -8.17 -10.94
C LYS A 64 4.04 -8.28 -11.66
N THR A 65 3.91 -9.24 -12.56
CA THR A 65 2.68 -9.47 -13.32
C THR A 65 1.52 -9.84 -12.41
N ILE A 66 1.79 -10.67 -11.40
CA ILE A 66 0.80 -11.09 -10.41
C ILE A 66 0.32 -9.89 -9.60
N PHE A 67 1.24 -9.07 -9.13
CA PHE A 67 0.92 -7.89 -8.33
C PHE A 67 0.11 -6.86 -9.14
N GLU A 68 0.46 -6.66 -10.41
CA GLU A 68 -0.28 -5.78 -11.32
C GLU A 68 -1.71 -6.30 -11.53
N LYS A 69 -1.89 -7.60 -11.71
CA LYS A 69 -3.21 -8.21 -11.87
C LYS A 69 -4.06 -8.02 -10.61
N LEU A 70 -3.48 -8.25 -9.44
CA LEU A 70 -4.17 -8.03 -8.17
C LEU A 70 -4.58 -6.57 -8.02
N THR A 71 -3.71 -5.65 -8.40
CA THR A 71 -4.01 -4.22 -8.35
C THR A 71 -5.18 -3.87 -9.26
N SER A 72 -5.23 -4.44 -10.46
CA SER A 72 -6.33 -4.16 -11.40
C SER A 72 -7.68 -4.65 -10.85
N GLU A 73 -7.69 -5.69 -10.05
CA GLU A 73 -8.91 -6.28 -9.49
C GLU A 73 -9.32 -5.68 -8.15
N TYR A 74 -8.34 -5.35 -7.31
CA TYR A 74 -8.58 -4.91 -5.93
C TYR A 74 -8.18 -3.46 -5.64
N GLY A 75 -7.65 -2.75 -6.63
CA GLY A 75 -7.28 -1.34 -6.46
C GLY A 75 -8.50 -0.49 -6.10
N GLY A 76 -8.34 0.39 -5.12
CA GLY A 76 -9.46 1.17 -4.58
C GLY A 76 -10.08 0.52 -3.35
N GLU A 77 -10.07 -0.80 -3.27
CA GLU A 77 -10.47 -1.54 -2.07
C GLU A 77 -9.26 -1.72 -1.15
N PHE A 78 -8.13 -2.11 -1.73
CA PHE A 78 -6.82 -2.13 -1.09
C PHE A 78 -5.93 -1.11 -1.77
N ILE A 79 -4.90 -0.66 -1.08
CA ILE A 79 -3.88 0.22 -1.64
C ILE A 79 -2.65 -0.61 -1.95
N PHE A 80 -2.18 -0.55 -3.20
CA PHE A 80 -1.04 -1.35 -3.68
C PHE A 80 0.19 -0.46 -3.83
N VAL A 81 1.28 -0.85 -3.16
CA VAL A 81 2.50 -0.05 -3.05
C VAL A 81 3.70 -0.91 -3.41
N LYS A 82 4.67 -0.33 -4.11
CA LYS A 82 5.94 -0.98 -4.38
C LYS A 82 7.07 -0.20 -3.73
N VAL A 83 7.99 -0.93 -3.09
CA VAL A 83 9.19 -0.38 -2.47
C VAL A 83 10.40 -1.10 -3.03
N ASN A 84 11.24 -0.38 -3.76
CA ASN A 84 12.51 -0.89 -4.24
C ASN A 84 13.49 -0.87 -3.06
N VAL A 85 13.96 -2.04 -2.63
CA VAL A 85 14.81 -2.16 -1.43
C VAL A 85 16.19 -1.54 -1.61
N ASP A 86 16.63 -1.36 -2.85
CA ASP A 86 17.91 -0.69 -3.12
C ASP A 86 17.79 0.83 -3.06
N GLU A 87 16.60 1.37 -3.39
CA GLU A 87 16.34 2.81 -3.35
C GLU A 87 15.86 3.31 -2.00
N VAL A 88 15.00 2.52 -1.33
CA VAL A 88 14.42 2.92 -0.04
C VAL A 88 14.61 1.81 1.00
N GLY A 89 15.87 1.44 1.21
CA GLY A 89 16.25 0.35 2.12
C GLY A 89 15.81 0.55 3.57
N SER A 90 15.63 1.81 4.00
CA SER A 90 15.18 2.12 5.35
C SER A 90 13.79 1.56 5.67
N ILE A 91 12.90 1.50 4.69
CA ILE A 91 11.56 0.93 4.87
C ILE A 91 11.66 -0.59 5.07
N ALA A 92 12.48 -1.25 4.25
CA ALA A 92 12.72 -2.69 4.38
C ALA A 92 13.34 -3.02 5.74
N GLN A 93 14.27 -2.21 6.22
CA GLN A 93 14.90 -2.39 7.53
C GLN A 93 13.89 -2.24 8.67
N ARG A 94 13.00 -1.27 8.57
CA ARG A 94 11.97 -1.03 9.59
C ARG A 94 11.13 -2.29 9.85
N TYR A 95 10.80 -3.03 8.80
CA TYR A 95 9.93 -4.20 8.89
C TYR A 95 10.69 -5.54 8.87
N GLY A 96 12.01 -5.50 8.94
CA GLY A 96 12.82 -6.70 8.99
C GLY A 96 12.72 -7.56 7.73
N ILE A 97 12.63 -6.94 6.56
CA ILE A 97 12.54 -7.63 5.29
C ILE A 97 13.92 -8.20 4.95
N SER A 98 14.04 -9.53 4.94
CA SER A 98 15.30 -10.21 4.66
C SER A 98 15.33 -10.94 3.32
N GLY A 99 14.17 -11.23 2.75
CA GLY A 99 14.07 -11.89 1.45
C GLY A 99 13.10 -11.15 0.54
N ILE A 100 13.31 -11.22 -0.76
CA ILE A 100 12.42 -10.60 -1.74
C ILE A 100 12.07 -11.58 -2.86
N PRO A 101 10.86 -11.47 -3.48
CA PRO A 101 9.84 -10.50 -3.09
C PRO A 101 9.21 -10.85 -1.74
N THR A 102 8.83 -9.83 -1.00
CA THR A 102 8.02 -9.99 0.20
C THR A 102 6.84 -9.02 0.09
N THR A 103 5.64 -9.52 0.32
CA THR A 103 4.46 -8.68 0.37
C THR A 103 4.05 -8.48 1.83
N LEU A 104 4.06 -7.24 2.27
CA LEU A 104 3.67 -6.85 3.62
C LEU A 104 2.29 -6.19 3.55
N PHE A 105 1.43 -6.53 4.50
CA PHE A 105 0.09 -5.95 4.56
C PHE A 105 -0.02 -5.15 5.85
N LEU A 106 -0.29 -3.86 5.72
CA LEU A 106 -0.42 -2.93 6.84
C LEU A 106 -1.81 -2.33 6.92
N ARG A 107 -2.26 -2.04 8.14
CA ARG A 107 -3.44 -1.24 8.38
C ARG A 107 -3.19 -0.32 9.56
N GLY A 108 -3.32 0.99 9.35
CA GLY A 108 -3.04 1.98 10.39
C GLY A 108 -1.63 1.89 10.93
N GLY A 109 -0.67 1.53 10.08
CA GLY A 109 0.74 1.37 10.47
C GLY A 109 1.07 0.04 11.12
N ASN A 110 0.08 -0.84 11.36
CA ASN A 110 0.29 -2.15 11.99
C ASN A 110 0.34 -3.26 10.93
N VAL A 111 1.25 -4.21 11.11
CA VAL A 111 1.35 -5.37 10.21
C VAL A 111 0.19 -6.32 10.50
N VAL A 112 -0.62 -6.58 9.47
CA VAL A 112 -1.73 -7.55 9.58
C VAL A 112 -1.42 -8.87 8.90
N HIS A 113 -0.48 -8.89 7.96
CA HIS A 113 -0.02 -10.13 7.31
C HIS A 113 1.30 -9.90 6.60
N LYS A 114 2.06 -10.98 6.40
CA LYS A 114 3.34 -10.95 5.68
C LYS A 114 3.48 -12.22 4.86
N ALA A 115 3.74 -12.07 3.56
CA ALA A 115 3.93 -13.19 2.64
C ALA A 115 5.33 -13.09 2.03
N VAL A 116 6.22 -14.01 2.41
CA VAL A 116 7.61 -14.05 1.92
C VAL A 116 7.68 -14.97 0.71
N GLY A 117 8.04 -14.41 -0.44
CA GLY A 117 8.21 -15.17 -1.68
C GLY A 117 7.21 -14.75 -2.77
N ALA A 118 7.45 -15.27 -3.97
CA ALA A 118 6.61 -15.01 -5.14
C ALA A 118 5.45 -15.99 -5.19
N TYR A 119 4.45 -15.78 -4.36
CA TYR A 119 3.28 -16.66 -4.33
C TYR A 119 2.46 -16.56 -5.61
N PRO A 120 1.82 -17.67 -6.03
CA PRO A 120 0.91 -17.64 -7.18
C PRO A 120 -0.28 -16.70 -6.96
N TYR A 121 -0.85 -16.24 -8.05
CA TYR A 121 -2.01 -15.35 -8.05
C TYR A 121 -3.15 -15.83 -7.13
N GLU A 122 -3.54 -17.10 -7.26
CA GLU A 122 -4.66 -17.66 -6.48
C GLU A 122 -4.39 -17.61 -4.96
N HIS A 123 -3.14 -17.86 -4.57
CA HIS A 123 -2.75 -17.78 -3.16
C HIS A 123 -2.85 -16.34 -2.64
N MET A 124 -2.34 -15.38 -3.42
CA MET A 124 -2.41 -13.96 -3.06
C MET A 124 -3.85 -13.47 -2.99
N LYS A 125 -4.69 -13.93 -3.91
CA LYS A 125 -6.12 -13.61 -3.91
C LYS A 125 -6.80 -14.07 -2.62
N LYS A 126 -6.50 -15.28 -2.16
CA LYS A 126 -7.04 -15.82 -0.90
C LYS A 126 -6.63 -14.97 0.29
N ILE A 127 -5.39 -14.48 0.30
CA ILE A 127 -4.93 -13.58 1.36
C ILE A 127 -5.76 -12.29 1.36
N LEU A 128 -5.92 -11.66 0.20
CA LEU A 128 -6.69 -10.43 0.08
C LEU A 128 -8.15 -10.63 0.51
N GLU A 129 -8.76 -11.74 0.08
CA GLU A 129 -10.13 -12.04 0.46
C GLU A 129 -10.29 -12.18 1.99
N LYS A 130 -9.33 -12.79 2.65
CA LYS A 130 -9.32 -12.88 4.12
C LYS A 130 -9.12 -11.51 4.78
N LEU A 131 -8.31 -10.66 4.18
CA LEU A 131 -8.00 -9.34 4.73
C LEU A 131 -9.10 -8.31 4.50
N LYS A 132 -10.11 -8.59 3.68
CA LYS A 132 -11.25 -7.69 3.47
C LYS A 132 -11.95 -7.28 4.76
N SER A 133 -11.96 -8.16 5.75
CA SER A 133 -12.57 -7.86 7.06
C SER A 133 -11.88 -6.71 7.79
N PHE A 134 -10.64 -6.39 7.45
CA PHE A 134 -9.90 -5.26 8.03
C PHE A 134 -10.22 -3.94 7.34
N ASN A 135 -10.79 -3.97 6.13
CA ASN A 135 -11.15 -2.75 5.41
C ASN A 135 -12.48 -2.20 5.89
N LYS A 136 -12.54 -0.88 5.98
CA LYS A 136 -13.79 -0.18 6.33
C LYS A 136 -14.09 0.94 5.35
#